data_15822ca475fee48e0d063eae8d32ccb3
#
_entry.id   15822ca475fee48e0d063eae8d32ccb3
#
_cell.length_a   1.000
_cell.length_b   1.000
_cell.length_c   1.000
_cell.angle_alpha   90.00
_cell.angle_beta   90.00
_cell.angle_gamma   90.00
#
_symmetry.space_group_name_H-M   'P 1'
#
loop_
_entity.id
_entity.type
_entity.pdbx_description
1 polymer ?
#
loop_
_entity_poly.entity_id
_entity_poly.type
_entity_poly.pdbx_seq_one_letter_code
_entity_poly.pdbx_strand_id
1 'polypeptide(L)'
;FRQDADLMAGLKMHFHGLIERVKNQVRMEDVFVEEIKRKYPLVFEMGIYVLEFLEQRLGRPISDVESCYIALHLGAASERMNSIRKYRAVMILPHNQSFSDMCVKKISDMFRERMEVVKVFGWFEEDEVSALDPDLLLSTFPLEHGLDVETVSINLFVDSETESKILQAINRLDKKGFRLEFTSHIG
;
A
#
# COMPACT_ATOMS: atom_id res chain seq x y z
N PHE A 1 4.80 -7.67 9.76
CA PHE A 1 4.41 -9.07 9.56
C PHE A 1 4.84 -9.99 10.72
N ARG A 2 6.07 -9.89 11.25
CA ARG A 2 6.61 -10.84 12.25
C ARG A 2 5.83 -10.87 13.57
N GLN A 3 5.14 -9.79 13.92
CA GLN A 3 4.33 -9.67 15.14
C GLN A 3 2.83 -9.85 14.90
N ASP A 4 2.41 -10.08 13.65
CA ASP A 4 1.02 -10.31 13.29
C ASP A 4 0.64 -11.77 13.57
N ALA A 5 -0.01 -12.00 14.71
CA ALA A 5 -0.40 -13.33 15.16
C ALA A 5 -1.41 -14.00 14.21
N ASP A 6 -2.32 -13.22 13.61
CA ASP A 6 -3.32 -13.71 12.68
C ASP A 6 -2.68 -14.16 11.36
N LEU A 7 -1.71 -13.39 10.85
CA LEU A 7 -0.91 -13.78 9.68
C LEU A 7 -0.18 -15.09 9.95
N MET A 8 0.53 -15.18 11.08
CA MET A 8 1.31 -16.36 11.43
C MET A 8 0.41 -17.59 11.59
N ALA A 9 -0.75 -17.44 12.22
CA ALA A 9 -1.71 -18.54 12.36
C ALA A 9 -2.29 -18.97 11.01
N GLY A 10 -2.71 -18.00 10.17
CA GLY A 10 -3.26 -18.27 8.84
C GLY A 10 -2.25 -18.95 7.91
N LEU A 11 -1.02 -18.43 7.84
CA LEU A 11 0.05 -19.04 7.03
C LEU A 11 0.43 -20.45 7.55
N LYS A 12 0.47 -20.66 8.86
CA LYS A 12 0.76 -21.98 9.43
C LYS A 12 -0.29 -23.01 9.02
N MET A 13 -1.57 -22.66 9.11
CA MET A 13 -2.67 -23.53 8.66
C MET A 13 -2.59 -23.78 7.15
N HIS A 14 -2.38 -22.72 6.36
CA HIS A 14 -2.26 -22.85 4.92
C HIS A 14 -1.10 -23.74 4.50
N PHE A 15 0.08 -23.53 5.05
CA PHE A 15 1.28 -24.34 4.74
C PHE A 15 1.14 -25.80 5.17
N HIS A 16 0.47 -26.08 6.28
CA HIS A 16 0.17 -27.45 6.66
C HIS A 16 -0.65 -28.16 5.57
N GLY A 17 -1.73 -27.53 5.12
CA GLY A 17 -2.57 -28.07 4.04
C GLY A 17 -1.82 -28.15 2.69
N LEU A 18 -1.00 -27.13 2.36
CA LEU A 18 -0.18 -27.12 1.15
C LEU A 18 0.80 -28.30 1.11
N ILE A 19 1.52 -28.55 2.19
CA ILE A 19 2.48 -29.67 2.27
C ILE A 19 1.76 -31.01 2.02
N GLU A 20 0.58 -31.21 2.60
CA GLU A 20 -0.21 -32.43 2.38
C GLU A 20 -0.71 -32.54 0.93
N ARG A 21 -1.14 -31.43 0.30
CA ARG A 21 -1.54 -31.42 -1.12
C ARG A 21 -0.35 -31.73 -2.04
N VAL A 22 0.81 -31.15 -1.77
CA VAL A 22 2.04 -31.42 -2.56
C VAL A 22 2.46 -32.89 -2.44
N LYS A 23 2.39 -33.47 -1.24
CA LYS A 23 2.71 -34.89 -1.02
C LYS A 23 1.76 -35.81 -1.78
N ASN A 24 0.47 -35.49 -1.73
CA ASN A 24 -0.59 -36.31 -2.32
C ASN A 24 -0.91 -35.96 -3.79
N GLN A 25 -0.19 -35.00 -4.39
CA GLN A 25 -0.38 -34.50 -5.76
C GLN A 25 -1.81 -33.98 -6.04
N VAL A 26 -2.46 -33.44 -5.01
CA VAL A 26 -3.77 -32.79 -5.12
C VAL A 26 -3.59 -31.37 -5.64
N ARG A 27 -4.31 -31.02 -6.71
CA ARG A 27 -4.35 -29.65 -7.25
C ARG A 27 -5.58 -28.91 -6.72
N MET A 28 -5.39 -27.64 -6.40
CA MET A 28 -6.50 -26.74 -6.12
C MET A 28 -7.04 -26.15 -7.43
N GLU A 29 -8.34 -25.83 -7.44
CA GLU A 29 -8.96 -25.17 -8.58
C GLU A 29 -8.53 -23.70 -8.66
N ASP A 30 -8.33 -23.22 -9.88
CA ASP A 30 -7.94 -21.85 -10.20
C ASP A 30 -9.18 -20.96 -10.30
N VAL A 31 -9.67 -20.48 -9.15
CA VAL A 31 -10.90 -19.67 -9.13
C VAL A 31 -10.61 -18.16 -9.13
N PHE A 32 -9.42 -17.70 -8.65
CA PHE A 32 -9.16 -16.27 -8.39
C PHE A 32 -7.80 -15.75 -8.86
N VAL A 33 -6.96 -16.57 -9.49
CA VAL A 33 -5.56 -16.22 -9.82
C VAL A 33 -5.49 -14.93 -10.63
N GLU A 34 -6.22 -14.84 -11.74
CA GLU A 34 -6.19 -13.68 -12.63
C GLU A 34 -6.80 -12.42 -12.00
N GLU A 35 -7.78 -12.57 -11.13
CA GLU A 35 -8.37 -11.45 -10.41
C GLU A 35 -7.39 -10.89 -9.38
N ILE A 36 -6.71 -11.73 -8.62
CA ILE A 36 -5.70 -11.34 -7.62
C ILE A 36 -4.49 -10.71 -8.29
N LYS A 37 -3.98 -11.29 -9.37
CA LYS A 37 -2.90 -10.71 -10.19
C LYS A 37 -3.22 -9.29 -10.64
N ARG A 38 -4.45 -9.07 -11.10
CA ARG A 38 -4.88 -7.77 -11.60
C ARG A 38 -5.11 -6.74 -10.50
N LYS A 39 -5.80 -7.13 -9.41
CA LYS A 39 -6.18 -6.21 -8.33
C LYS A 39 -5.05 -5.96 -7.33
N TYR A 40 -4.24 -6.98 -7.06
CA TYR A 40 -3.22 -6.97 -6.01
C TYR A 40 -1.86 -7.51 -6.52
N PRO A 41 -1.30 -6.92 -7.59
CA PRO A 41 -0.11 -7.46 -8.24
C PRO A 41 1.08 -7.60 -7.30
N LEU A 42 1.32 -6.61 -6.42
CA LEU A 42 2.42 -6.65 -5.46
C LEU A 42 2.28 -7.82 -4.47
N VAL A 43 1.08 -8.00 -3.92
CA VAL A 43 0.82 -9.05 -2.93
C VAL A 43 0.91 -10.43 -3.58
N PHE A 44 0.50 -10.53 -4.85
CA PHE A 44 0.66 -11.74 -5.65
C PHE A 44 2.14 -12.08 -5.89
N GLU A 45 2.97 -11.10 -6.30
CA GLU A 45 4.42 -11.27 -6.45
C GLU A 45 5.09 -11.75 -5.16
N MET A 46 4.64 -11.24 -4.01
CA MET A 46 5.09 -11.72 -2.70
C MET A 46 4.72 -13.19 -2.47
N GLY A 47 3.51 -13.57 -2.83
CA GLY A 47 3.05 -14.96 -2.77
C GLY A 47 3.93 -15.88 -3.61
N ILE A 48 4.25 -15.49 -4.85
CA ILE A 48 5.17 -16.23 -5.74
C ILE A 48 6.55 -16.37 -5.10
N TYR A 49 7.13 -15.30 -4.55
CA TYR A 49 8.44 -15.37 -3.90
C TYR A 49 8.46 -16.36 -2.73
N VAL A 50 7.39 -16.40 -1.93
CA VAL A 50 7.26 -17.39 -0.83
C VAL A 50 7.16 -18.82 -1.38
N LEU A 51 6.43 -19.01 -2.50
CA LEU A 51 6.34 -20.33 -3.15
C LEU A 51 7.67 -20.82 -3.67
N GLU A 52 8.42 -19.99 -4.39
CA GLU A 52 9.76 -20.33 -4.90
C GLU A 52 10.69 -20.81 -3.78
N PHE A 53 10.64 -20.12 -2.63
CA PHE A 53 11.39 -20.55 -1.43
C PHE A 53 10.94 -21.92 -0.92
N LEU A 54 9.63 -22.19 -0.92
CA LEU A 54 9.08 -23.47 -0.48
C LEU A 54 9.40 -24.61 -1.49
N GLU A 55 9.33 -24.34 -2.79
CA GLU A 55 9.71 -25.29 -3.84
C GLU A 55 11.14 -25.76 -3.70
N GLN A 56 12.06 -24.81 -3.47
CA GLN A 56 13.48 -25.14 -3.21
C GLN A 56 13.65 -26.05 -2.00
N ARG A 57 12.86 -25.84 -0.95
CA ARG A 57 12.91 -26.63 0.28
C ARG A 57 12.27 -28.00 0.17
N LEU A 58 11.17 -28.10 -0.58
CA LEU A 58 10.39 -29.33 -0.76
C LEU A 58 10.91 -30.19 -1.93
N GLY A 59 11.71 -29.59 -2.84
CA GLY A 59 12.22 -30.26 -4.04
C GLY A 59 11.10 -30.63 -5.04
N ARG A 60 9.96 -29.93 -5.01
CA ARG A 60 8.79 -30.20 -5.85
C ARG A 60 8.14 -28.90 -6.30
N PRO A 61 7.62 -28.85 -7.55
CA PRO A 61 6.87 -27.70 -8.01
C PRO A 61 5.54 -27.57 -7.25
N ILE A 62 5.16 -26.34 -6.98
CA ILE A 62 3.91 -25.96 -6.32
C ILE A 62 3.05 -25.18 -7.31
N SER A 63 1.75 -25.37 -7.28
CA SER A 63 0.82 -24.64 -8.18
C SER A 63 0.77 -23.15 -7.85
N ASP A 64 0.76 -22.29 -8.89
CA ASP A 64 0.58 -20.82 -8.75
C ASP A 64 -0.70 -20.44 -7.99
N VAL A 65 -1.70 -21.32 -7.96
CA VAL A 65 -2.93 -21.12 -7.17
C VAL A 65 -2.60 -20.97 -5.67
N GLU A 66 -1.59 -21.67 -5.17
CA GLU A 66 -1.18 -21.56 -3.76
C GLU A 66 -0.61 -20.17 -3.43
N SER A 67 0.02 -19.49 -4.43
CA SER A 67 0.49 -18.12 -4.25
C SER A 67 -0.65 -17.15 -3.96
N CYS A 68 -1.83 -17.37 -4.54
CA CYS A 68 -3.00 -16.54 -4.31
C CYS A 68 -3.47 -16.62 -2.86
N TYR A 69 -3.46 -17.79 -2.26
CA TYR A 69 -3.83 -17.95 -0.85
C TYR A 69 -2.80 -17.33 0.09
N ILE A 70 -1.51 -17.47 -0.23
CA ILE A 70 -0.44 -16.78 0.49
C ILE A 70 -0.62 -15.26 0.33
N ALA A 71 -0.87 -14.79 -0.89
CA ALA A 71 -1.12 -13.40 -1.20
C ALA A 71 -2.31 -12.83 -0.41
N LEU A 72 -3.41 -13.57 -0.27
CA LEU A 72 -4.56 -13.15 0.53
C LEU A 72 -4.22 -12.97 2.02
N HIS A 73 -3.43 -13.87 2.60
CA HIS A 73 -2.95 -13.74 3.98
C HIS A 73 -2.03 -12.54 4.15
N LEU A 74 -1.10 -12.34 3.22
CA LEU A 74 -0.18 -11.19 3.22
C LEU A 74 -0.93 -9.87 2.98
N GLY A 75 -1.90 -9.87 2.09
CA GLY A 75 -2.76 -8.70 1.82
C GLY A 75 -3.56 -8.28 3.03
N ALA A 76 -4.21 -9.23 3.70
CA ALA A 76 -4.95 -8.96 4.93
C ALA A 76 -4.03 -8.43 6.05
N ALA A 77 -2.82 -8.94 6.18
CA ALA A 77 -1.83 -8.43 7.12
C ALA A 77 -1.34 -7.02 6.74
N SER A 78 -1.12 -6.77 5.45
CA SER A 78 -0.74 -5.45 4.95
C SER A 78 -1.84 -4.41 5.24
N GLU A 79 -3.10 -4.76 5.02
CA GLU A 79 -4.23 -3.88 5.35
C GLU A 79 -4.29 -3.57 6.86
N ARG A 80 -4.06 -4.56 7.73
CA ARG A 80 -3.99 -4.34 9.18
C ARG A 80 -2.83 -3.42 9.57
N MET A 81 -1.67 -3.60 8.97
CA MET A 81 -0.50 -2.74 9.20
C MET A 81 -0.73 -1.31 8.70
N ASN A 82 -1.31 -1.17 7.50
CA ASN A 82 -1.62 0.12 6.91
C ASN A 82 -2.73 0.87 7.64
N SER A 83 -3.67 0.17 8.29
CA SER A 83 -4.68 0.79 9.15
C SER A 83 -4.10 1.42 10.42
N ILE A 84 -2.88 1.06 10.80
CA ILE A 84 -2.18 1.59 11.99
C ILE A 84 -1.41 2.88 11.64
N ARG A 85 -0.90 3.01 10.40
CA ARG A 85 -0.13 4.18 9.97
C ARG A 85 -0.89 4.96 8.91
N LYS A 86 -1.34 6.17 9.26
CA LYS A 86 -1.83 7.13 8.27
C LYS A 86 -0.66 7.93 7.71
N TYR A 87 -0.66 8.13 6.40
CA TYR A 87 0.31 9.02 5.75
C TYR A 87 0.04 10.48 6.12
N ARG A 88 1.09 11.22 6.41
CA ARG A 88 1.03 12.63 6.77
C ARG A 88 0.99 13.46 5.50
N ALA A 89 -0.12 14.12 5.23
CA ALA A 89 -0.30 14.95 4.05
C ALA A 89 -0.24 16.44 4.40
N VAL A 90 0.51 17.19 3.61
CA VAL A 90 0.46 18.65 3.59
C VAL A 90 -0.26 19.10 2.32
N MET A 91 -1.17 20.07 2.45
CA MET A 91 -1.89 20.62 1.31
C MET A 91 -1.47 22.06 1.03
N ILE A 92 -1.25 22.37 -0.25
CA ILE A 92 -0.97 23.73 -0.75
C ILE A 92 -2.15 24.18 -1.61
N LEU A 93 -2.96 25.06 -1.06
CA LEU A 93 -4.22 25.50 -1.66
C LEU A 93 -4.28 27.02 -1.80
N PRO A 94 -5.09 27.57 -2.74
CA PRO A 94 -5.23 29.02 -2.87
C PRO A 94 -5.84 29.63 -1.60
N HIS A 95 -5.54 30.90 -1.37
CA HIS A 95 -5.98 31.66 -0.19
C HIS A 95 -7.47 32.03 -0.25
N ASN A 96 -8.31 31.04 -0.59
CA ASN A 96 -9.76 31.18 -0.59
C ASN A 96 -10.36 30.19 0.40
N GLN A 97 -10.64 30.68 1.60
CA GLN A 97 -10.96 29.85 2.75
C GLN A 97 -12.12 28.87 2.50
N SER A 98 -13.23 29.34 1.91
CA SER A 98 -14.41 28.50 1.71
C SER A 98 -14.17 27.31 0.77
N PHE A 99 -13.49 27.54 -0.36
CA PHE A 99 -13.21 26.46 -1.31
C PHE A 99 -12.09 25.55 -0.83
N SER A 100 -11.08 26.13 -0.16
CA SER A 100 -9.99 25.35 0.42
C SER A 100 -10.50 24.46 1.55
N ASP A 101 -11.34 24.94 2.44
CA ASP A 101 -11.96 24.15 3.50
C ASP A 101 -12.81 23.00 2.94
N MET A 102 -13.57 23.26 1.87
CA MET A 102 -14.36 22.22 1.18
C MET A 102 -13.46 21.15 0.55
N CYS A 103 -12.37 21.56 -0.10
CA CYS A 103 -11.38 20.65 -0.69
C CYS A 103 -10.72 19.78 0.39
N VAL A 104 -10.22 20.40 1.46
CA VAL A 104 -9.60 19.73 2.60
C VAL A 104 -10.55 18.71 3.21
N LYS A 105 -11.79 19.14 3.50
CA LYS A 105 -12.81 18.27 4.09
C LYS A 105 -13.08 17.06 3.20
N LYS A 106 -13.31 17.28 1.90
CA LYS A 106 -13.63 16.20 0.97
C LYS A 106 -12.50 15.19 0.87
N ILE A 107 -11.25 15.64 0.72
CA ILE A 107 -10.07 14.76 0.65
C ILE A 107 -9.87 14.02 1.98
N SER A 108 -9.99 14.72 3.12
CA SER A 108 -9.86 14.12 4.45
C SER A 108 -10.93 13.04 4.69
N ASP A 109 -12.17 13.28 4.29
CA ASP A 109 -13.26 12.30 4.44
C ASP A 109 -13.04 11.08 3.53
N MET A 110 -12.58 11.28 2.28
CA MET A 110 -12.35 10.20 1.32
C MET A 110 -11.20 9.26 1.74
N PHE A 111 -10.14 9.84 2.31
CA PHE A 111 -8.90 9.10 2.64
C PHE A 111 -8.66 8.98 4.13
N ARG A 112 -9.67 9.17 4.97
CA ARG A 112 -9.58 9.20 6.43
C ARG A 112 -8.83 8.02 7.06
N GLU A 113 -8.98 6.83 6.47
CA GLU A 113 -8.33 5.61 6.98
C GLU A 113 -6.87 5.46 6.53
N ARG A 114 -6.46 6.21 5.50
CA ARG A 114 -5.16 6.05 4.84
C ARG A 114 -4.22 7.23 5.04
N MET A 115 -4.75 8.45 5.24
CA MET A 115 -3.93 9.63 5.46
C MET A 115 -4.60 10.64 6.39
N GLU A 116 -3.79 11.53 6.93
CA GLU A 116 -4.22 12.70 7.70
C GLU A 116 -3.63 13.98 7.10
N VAL A 117 -4.44 15.02 6.98
CA VAL A 117 -3.97 16.35 6.59
C VAL A 117 -3.41 17.05 7.82
N VAL A 118 -2.08 17.17 7.91
CA VAL A 118 -1.40 17.75 9.07
C VAL A 118 -1.33 19.28 9.01
N LYS A 119 -1.28 19.85 7.81
CA LYS A 119 -1.22 21.29 7.61
C LYS A 119 -1.72 21.68 6.22
N VAL A 120 -2.29 22.87 6.14
CA VAL A 120 -2.69 23.53 4.88
C VAL A 120 -1.97 24.85 4.77
N PHE A 121 -1.32 25.10 3.64
CA PHE A 121 -0.64 26.35 3.34
C PHE A 121 -1.29 27.06 2.14
N GLY A 122 -1.23 28.38 2.13
CA GLY A 122 -1.66 29.20 0.99
C GLY A 122 -0.61 29.33 -0.10
N TRP A 123 0.66 29.06 0.23
CA TRP A 123 1.83 29.05 -0.65
C TRP A 123 2.82 28.01 -0.17
N PHE A 124 3.77 27.65 -1.00
CA PHE A 124 4.78 26.65 -0.67
C PHE A 124 6.03 27.32 -0.06
N GLU A 125 6.40 26.90 1.15
CA GLU A 125 7.65 27.22 1.80
C GLU A 125 8.36 25.95 2.20
N GLU A 126 9.47 25.64 1.50
CA GLU A 126 10.16 24.35 1.58
C GLU A 126 10.60 24.00 3.01
N ASP A 127 11.16 24.99 3.75
CA ASP A 127 11.63 24.79 5.11
C ASP A 127 10.49 24.46 6.08
N GLU A 128 9.36 25.16 5.98
CA GLU A 128 8.18 24.91 6.82
C GLU A 128 7.54 23.58 6.52
N VAL A 129 7.46 23.20 5.24
CA VAL A 129 6.92 21.94 4.80
C VAL A 129 7.83 20.78 5.24
N SER A 130 9.16 20.93 5.05
CA SER A 130 10.16 19.95 5.46
C SER A 130 10.13 19.68 6.95
N ALA A 131 9.94 20.72 7.78
CA ALA A 131 9.86 20.60 9.23
C ALA A 131 8.67 19.75 9.71
N LEU A 132 7.65 19.58 8.88
CA LEU A 132 6.48 18.73 9.19
C LEU A 132 6.71 17.26 8.86
N ASP A 133 7.81 16.92 8.17
CA ASP A 133 8.13 15.55 7.72
C ASP A 133 6.91 14.86 7.07
N PRO A 134 6.37 15.43 5.98
CA PRO A 134 5.21 14.85 5.32
C PRO A 134 5.59 13.66 4.45
N ASP A 135 4.69 12.68 4.37
CA ASP A 135 4.80 11.59 3.40
C ASP A 135 4.26 12.02 2.02
N LEU A 136 3.36 13.02 1.98
CA LEU A 136 2.60 13.40 0.80
C LEU A 136 2.37 14.90 0.73
N LEU A 137 2.60 15.50 -0.45
CA LEU A 137 2.22 16.86 -0.79
C LEU A 137 1.07 16.86 -1.78
N LEU A 138 -0.02 17.53 -1.45
CA LEU A 138 -1.17 17.73 -2.34
C LEU A 138 -1.24 19.21 -2.71
N SER A 139 -1.10 19.56 -3.98
CA SER A 139 -1.09 20.95 -4.41
C SER A 139 -2.00 21.21 -5.59
N THR A 140 -2.69 22.34 -5.55
CA THR A 140 -3.42 22.88 -6.69
C THR A 140 -2.53 23.70 -7.63
N PHE A 141 -1.26 23.90 -7.26
CA PHE A 141 -0.26 24.61 -8.05
C PHE A 141 0.84 23.67 -8.48
N PRO A 142 1.47 23.87 -9.64
CA PRO A 142 2.73 23.23 -9.96
C PRO A 142 3.77 23.57 -8.89
N LEU A 143 4.43 22.56 -8.33
CA LEU A 143 5.48 22.72 -7.34
C LEU A 143 6.80 22.20 -7.91
N GLU A 144 7.86 23.02 -7.79
CA GLU A 144 9.24 22.61 -7.98
C GLU A 144 9.93 22.70 -6.63
N HIS A 145 10.45 21.59 -6.12
CA HIS A 145 11.09 21.51 -4.81
C HIS A 145 12.17 20.42 -4.77
N GLY A 146 13.08 20.54 -3.79
CA GLY A 146 14.16 19.57 -3.55
C GLY A 146 13.81 18.45 -2.56
N LEU A 147 12.59 18.41 -2.01
CA LEU A 147 12.18 17.43 -1.02
C LEU A 147 11.94 16.05 -1.65
N ASP A 148 12.42 14.98 -0.99
CA ASP A 148 12.07 13.58 -1.34
C ASP A 148 10.70 13.23 -0.74
N VAL A 149 9.65 13.82 -1.29
CA VAL A 149 8.28 13.62 -0.86
C VAL A 149 7.38 13.35 -2.07
N GLU A 150 6.45 12.41 -1.91
CA GLU A 150 5.48 12.11 -2.96
C GLU A 150 4.56 13.31 -3.19
N THR A 151 4.55 13.87 -4.40
CA THR A 151 3.79 15.10 -4.72
C THR A 151 2.70 14.82 -5.74
N VAL A 152 1.48 15.27 -5.45
CA VAL A 152 0.29 15.08 -6.28
C VAL A 152 -0.32 16.42 -6.63
N SER A 153 -0.48 16.69 -7.93
CA SER A 153 -1.28 17.80 -8.42
C SER A 153 -2.77 17.43 -8.32
N ILE A 154 -3.52 18.24 -7.60
CA ILE A 154 -4.94 18.05 -7.34
C ILE A 154 -5.77 19.21 -7.90
N ASN A 155 -7.06 18.95 -8.13
CA ASN A 155 -8.03 20.00 -8.47
C ASN A 155 -8.68 20.53 -7.19
N LEU A 156 -8.91 21.84 -7.13
CA LEU A 156 -9.59 22.48 -5.99
C LEU A 156 -11.01 21.92 -5.80
N PHE A 157 -11.70 21.63 -6.91
CA PHE A 157 -12.95 20.87 -6.93
C PHE A 157 -12.61 19.39 -7.15
N VAL A 158 -12.53 18.67 -6.03
CA VAL A 158 -12.11 17.26 -6.03
C VAL A 158 -13.01 16.41 -6.93
N ASP A 159 -12.42 15.80 -7.93
CA ASP A 159 -13.03 14.94 -8.93
C ASP A 159 -12.44 13.50 -8.88
N SER A 160 -12.93 12.62 -9.74
CA SER A 160 -12.45 11.23 -9.83
C SER A 160 -10.99 11.14 -10.29
N GLU A 161 -10.50 12.12 -11.04
CA GLU A 161 -9.09 12.18 -11.46
C GLU A 161 -8.19 12.48 -10.26
N THR A 162 -8.56 13.46 -9.44
CA THR A 162 -7.88 13.81 -8.18
C THR A 162 -7.86 12.61 -7.23
N GLU A 163 -9.00 11.93 -7.06
CA GLU A 163 -9.10 10.72 -6.25
C GLU A 163 -8.14 9.63 -6.72
N SER A 164 -8.14 9.35 -8.04
CA SER A 164 -7.26 8.34 -8.64
C SER A 164 -5.78 8.68 -8.46
N LYS A 165 -5.38 9.93 -8.63
CA LYS A 165 -3.99 10.39 -8.44
C LYS A 165 -3.52 10.21 -7.00
N ILE A 166 -4.35 10.58 -6.01
CA ILE A 166 -4.03 10.42 -4.59
C ILE A 166 -3.91 8.93 -4.25
N LEU A 167 -4.84 8.10 -4.73
CA LEU A 167 -4.80 6.65 -4.49
C LEU A 167 -3.53 6.01 -5.07
N GLN A 168 -3.12 6.42 -6.28
CA GLN A 168 -1.88 5.94 -6.90
C GLN A 168 -0.64 6.37 -6.09
N ALA A 169 -0.62 7.60 -5.55
CA ALA A 169 0.46 8.08 -4.71
C ALA A 169 0.56 7.27 -3.40
N ILE A 170 -0.57 7.03 -2.73
CA ILE A 170 -0.63 6.17 -1.54
C ILE A 170 -0.11 4.76 -1.86
N ASN A 171 -0.51 4.18 -2.98
CA ASN A 171 -0.03 2.87 -3.42
C ASN A 171 1.49 2.85 -3.69
N ARG A 172 2.07 3.96 -4.19
CA ARG A 172 3.54 4.08 -4.34
C ARG A 172 4.25 4.14 -2.99
N LEU A 173 3.68 4.87 -2.03
CA LEU A 173 4.21 4.94 -0.66
C LEU A 173 4.15 3.57 0.03
N ASP A 174 3.06 2.83 -0.12
CA ASP A 174 2.94 1.46 0.38
C ASP A 174 4.06 0.56 -0.17
N LYS A 175 4.31 0.64 -1.49
CA LYS A 175 5.39 -0.12 -2.14
C LYS A 175 6.78 0.27 -1.64
N LYS A 176 7.04 1.58 -1.44
CA LYS A 176 8.31 2.09 -0.90
C LYS A 176 8.53 1.60 0.53
N GLY A 177 7.52 1.72 1.38
CA GLY A 177 7.56 1.25 2.78
C GLY A 177 7.80 -0.25 2.86
N PHE A 178 7.12 -1.02 2.03
CA PHE A 178 7.26 -2.47 1.98
C PHE A 178 8.67 -2.92 1.57
N ARG A 179 9.27 -2.29 0.54
CA ARG A 179 10.64 -2.59 0.10
C ARG A 179 11.67 -2.32 1.19
N LEU A 180 11.52 -1.24 1.96
CA LEU A 180 12.44 -0.87 3.04
C LEU A 180 12.40 -1.89 4.19
N GLU A 181 11.21 -2.37 4.56
CA GLU A 181 11.07 -3.41 5.59
C GLU A 181 11.65 -4.75 5.14
N PHE A 182 11.53 -5.11 3.87
CA PHE A 182 12.05 -6.37 3.33
C PHE A 182 13.57 -6.39 3.24
N THR A 183 14.19 -5.27 2.80
CA THR A 183 15.67 -5.17 2.68
C THR A 183 16.37 -5.10 4.04
N SER A 184 15.76 -4.52 5.06
CA SER A 184 16.34 -4.44 6.40
C SER A 184 16.39 -5.78 7.16
N HIS A 185 15.76 -6.85 6.62
CA HIS A 185 15.67 -8.17 7.27
C HIS A 185 16.49 -9.27 6.56
N ILE A 186 17.16 -8.94 5.45
CA ILE A 186 18.00 -9.88 4.66
C ILE A 186 19.51 -9.59 4.85
N GLY A 187 19.87 -8.50 5.55
CA GLY A 187 21.25 -8.13 5.88
C GLY A 187 21.74 -8.76 7.18
#